data_80d5673de5307d9d8a55e402741ad586
#
_entry.id   80d5673de5307d9d8a55e402741ad586
#
_cell.length_a   1.000
_cell.length_b   1.000
_cell.length_c   1.000
_cell.angle_alpha   90.00
_cell.angle_beta   90.00
_cell.angle_gamma   90.00
#
_symmetry.space_group_name_H-M   'P 1'
#
loop_
_entity.id
_entity.type
_entity.pdbx_description
1 polymer ?
#
loop_
_entity_poly.entity_id
_entity_poly.type
_entity_poly.pdbx_seq_one_letter_code
_entity_poly.pdbx_strand_id
1 'polypeptide(L)'
;MDRRKFICETLKYIDDNFGDKMVLDELAKTSGYSVPQFSRLFTEFTGITPMRYVNVVRIQNSTIMLSKADKSITEIAFACGFDTLEVFERIFKKYFGISASEYRFGCQISATPFYLSEQIYYERLRNMAIDGGNNFDWSRTAELYTKSRNIYPQEFWEMLHSLGVGQAEQKILDIGTGTGILPMNMKCYGREYTGVDLSSKMIEQAKTLAPDINFICADAHNLHFENGCFDVVTALQCWVYFDKEKLLPELRRILKKDGSFYIMFLTWLPDEDEIIRKSFELVKRYNPNWSGFMKRAERLDFHWLNREFSVETVIKKDFFLPFSKESWCDRMVASRGIGSTLTEDKIAEFRTELMGILNAENEDFTVLHEGVIIKLKRN
;
A
#
# COMPACT_ATOMS: atom_id res chain seq x y z
N MET A 1 22.79 11.12 15.09
CA MET A 1 22.08 10.40 14.02
C MET A 1 20.72 9.97 14.57
N ASP A 2 19.62 10.30 13.90
CA ASP A 2 18.29 9.87 14.34
C ASP A 2 18.21 8.34 14.19
N ARG A 3 18.05 7.65 15.32
CA ARG A 3 18.03 6.17 15.40
C ARG A 3 16.90 5.58 14.54
N ARG A 4 15.75 6.26 14.47
CA ARG A 4 14.59 5.83 13.68
C ARG A 4 14.90 5.91 12.19
N LYS A 5 15.43 7.04 11.73
CA LYS A 5 15.83 7.25 10.34
C LYS A 5 16.82 6.19 9.88
N PHE A 6 17.84 5.93 10.69
CA PHE A 6 18.83 4.90 10.41
C PHE A 6 18.22 3.50 10.24
N ILE A 7 17.33 3.08 11.15
CA ILE A 7 16.67 1.77 11.02
C ILE A 7 15.84 1.71 9.74
N CYS A 8 15.07 2.77 9.41
CA CYS A 8 14.29 2.84 8.18
C CYS A 8 15.17 2.73 6.92
N GLU A 9 16.33 3.38 6.90
CA GLU A 9 17.30 3.27 5.81
C GLU A 9 17.85 1.83 5.68
N THR A 10 18.11 1.16 6.81
CA THR A 10 18.56 -0.24 6.81
C THR A 10 17.47 -1.19 6.31
N LEU A 11 16.23 -1.01 6.73
CA LEU A 11 15.09 -1.81 6.26
C LEU A 11 14.92 -1.66 4.74
N LYS A 12 14.95 -0.42 4.24
CA LYS A 12 14.88 -0.14 2.81
C LYS A 12 16.05 -0.78 2.05
N TYR A 13 17.26 -0.68 2.57
CA TYR A 13 18.43 -1.30 1.95
C TYR A 13 18.24 -2.83 1.81
N ILE A 14 17.73 -3.49 2.84
CA ILE A 14 17.46 -4.94 2.82
C ILE A 14 16.36 -5.25 1.79
N ASP A 15 15.28 -4.46 1.73
CA ASP A 15 14.18 -4.65 0.79
C ASP A 15 14.63 -4.46 -0.67
N ASP A 16 15.47 -3.46 -0.93
CA ASP A 16 15.95 -3.16 -2.27
C ASP A 16 17.00 -4.16 -2.78
N ASN A 17 17.75 -4.84 -1.86
CA ASN A 17 18.89 -5.68 -2.19
C ASN A 17 18.77 -7.12 -1.65
N PHE A 18 17.57 -7.63 -1.41
CA PHE A 18 17.33 -8.94 -0.78
C PHE A 18 17.98 -10.12 -1.50
N GLY A 19 18.15 -10.03 -2.83
CA GLY A 19 18.80 -11.03 -3.66
C GLY A 19 20.31 -11.10 -3.52
N ASP A 20 20.94 -10.07 -2.96
CA ASP A 20 22.38 -10.00 -2.78
C ASP A 20 22.85 -10.76 -1.54
N LYS A 21 24.15 -11.08 -1.51
CA LYS A 21 24.76 -11.67 -0.33
C LYS A 21 24.75 -10.63 0.80
N MET A 22 23.99 -10.89 1.83
CA MET A 22 23.91 -10.03 3.02
C MET A 22 24.56 -10.71 4.22
N VAL A 23 25.51 -10.02 4.82
CA VAL A 23 26.14 -10.43 6.08
C VAL A 23 25.95 -9.35 7.13
N LEU A 24 25.76 -9.78 8.37
CA LEU A 24 25.45 -8.90 9.49
C LEU A 24 26.52 -7.81 9.71
N ASP A 25 27.79 -8.16 9.47
CA ASP A 25 28.91 -7.22 9.56
C ASP A 25 28.81 -6.05 8.56
N GLU A 26 28.34 -6.31 7.34
CA GLU A 26 28.17 -5.28 6.31
C GLU A 26 27.01 -4.36 6.66
N LEU A 27 25.89 -4.92 7.10
CA LEU A 27 24.74 -4.14 7.58
C LEU A 27 25.11 -3.25 8.78
N ALA A 28 25.97 -3.73 9.67
CA ALA A 28 26.45 -2.94 10.81
C ALA A 28 27.44 -1.86 10.39
N LYS A 29 28.35 -2.12 9.45
CA LYS A 29 29.37 -1.16 8.98
C LYS A 29 28.76 0.10 8.38
N THR A 30 27.69 -0.03 7.60
CA THR A 30 26.98 1.11 6.99
C THR A 30 26.40 2.06 8.04
N SER A 31 26.19 1.56 9.25
CA SER A 31 25.58 2.29 10.36
C SER A 31 26.57 3.02 11.26
N GLY A 32 27.87 2.69 11.18
CA GLY A 32 28.86 3.16 12.12
C GLY A 32 28.76 2.54 13.52
N TYR A 33 27.91 1.51 13.70
CA TYR A 33 27.80 0.76 14.96
C TYR A 33 28.57 -0.55 14.90
N SER A 34 29.01 -1.04 16.09
CA SER A 34 29.48 -2.42 16.18
C SER A 34 28.31 -3.40 15.94
N VAL A 35 28.60 -4.61 15.45
CA VAL A 35 27.61 -5.66 15.20
C VAL A 35 26.65 -5.91 16.38
N PRO A 36 27.13 -6.02 17.63
CA PRO A 36 26.26 -6.19 18.79
C PRO A 36 25.34 -4.98 19.04
N GLN A 37 25.87 -3.76 18.86
CA GLN A 37 25.10 -2.53 19.04
C GLN A 37 24.03 -2.39 17.94
N PHE A 38 24.40 -2.66 16.69
CA PHE A 38 23.49 -2.68 15.57
C PHE A 38 22.35 -3.70 15.78
N SER A 39 22.71 -4.96 16.09
CA SER A 39 21.72 -6.03 16.30
C SER A 39 20.75 -5.70 17.44
N ARG A 40 21.25 -5.13 18.53
CA ARG A 40 20.42 -4.71 19.66
C ARG A 40 19.49 -3.58 19.27
N LEU A 41 20.00 -2.52 18.64
CA LEU A 41 19.21 -1.39 18.17
C LEU A 41 18.15 -1.81 17.15
N PHE A 42 18.54 -2.63 16.19
CA PHE A 42 17.61 -3.15 15.18
C PHE A 42 16.50 -3.98 15.85
N THR A 43 16.85 -4.90 16.75
CA THR A 43 15.87 -5.75 17.45
C THR A 43 14.99 -4.94 18.42
N GLU A 44 15.56 -3.96 19.12
CA GLU A 44 14.78 -3.04 19.99
C GLU A 44 13.72 -2.27 19.19
N PHE A 45 14.07 -1.86 17.99
CA PHE A 45 13.19 -1.05 17.15
C PHE A 45 12.19 -1.88 16.34
N THR A 46 12.61 -3.05 15.85
CA THR A 46 11.85 -3.89 14.91
C THR A 46 11.18 -5.10 15.57
N GLY A 47 11.61 -5.47 16.77
CA GLY A 47 11.14 -6.68 17.45
C GLY A 47 11.78 -7.99 16.96
N ILE A 48 12.53 -7.98 15.86
CA ILE A 48 13.20 -9.16 15.27
C ILE A 48 14.67 -8.88 14.95
N THR A 49 15.47 -9.92 14.84
CA THR A 49 16.89 -9.74 14.48
C THR A 49 17.09 -9.38 13.02
N PRO A 50 18.17 -8.66 12.63
CA PRO A 50 18.40 -8.26 11.25
C PRO A 50 18.36 -9.42 10.25
N MET A 51 19.04 -10.52 10.51
CA MET A 51 19.08 -11.68 9.61
C MET A 51 17.74 -12.43 9.55
N ARG A 52 16.92 -12.33 10.59
CA ARG A 52 15.56 -12.85 10.56
C ARG A 52 14.68 -12.00 9.63
N TYR A 53 14.85 -10.69 9.69
CA TYR A 53 14.18 -9.76 8.76
C TYR A 53 14.60 -10.04 7.29
N VAL A 54 15.88 -10.19 7.01
CA VAL A 54 16.39 -10.59 5.68
C VAL A 54 15.69 -11.86 5.17
N ASN A 55 15.56 -12.88 6.03
CA ASN A 55 14.85 -14.12 5.63
C ASN A 55 13.36 -13.89 5.32
N VAL A 56 12.68 -13.05 6.10
CA VAL A 56 11.27 -12.69 5.84
C VAL A 56 11.15 -12.05 4.45
N VAL A 57 11.96 -11.07 4.13
CA VAL A 57 11.96 -10.37 2.83
C VAL A 57 12.24 -11.34 1.68
N ARG A 58 13.24 -12.21 1.82
CA ARG A 58 13.60 -13.22 0.81
C ARG A 58 12.48 -14.20 0.54
N ILE A 59 11.89 -14.76 1.59
CA ILE A 59 10.77 -15.72 1.48
C ILE A 59 9.56 -15.05 0.82
N GLN A 60 9.27 -13.81 1.17
CA GLN A 60 8.18 -13.06 0.56
C GLN A 60 8.38 -12.85 -0.94
N ASN A 61 9.55 -12.41 -1.34
CA ASN A 61 9.85 -12.24 -2.76
C ASN A 61 9.84 -13.59 -3.51
N SER A 62 10.21 -14.69 -2.84
CA SER A 62 10.13 -16.02 -3.44
C SER A 62 8.70 -16.45 -3.76
N THR A 63 7.69 -16.09 -2.94
CA THR A 63 6.28 -16.42 -3.24
C THR A 63 5.78 -15.73 -4.50
N ILE A 64 6.21 -14.48 -4.72
CA ILE A 64 5.89 -13.73 -5.94
C ILE A 64 6.53 -14.40 -7.18
N MET A 65 7.78 -14.87 -7.04
CA MET A 65 8.46 -15.57 -8.14
C MET A 65 7.86 -16.95 -8.39
N LEU A 66 7.45 -17.67 -7.34
CA LEU A 66 6.80 -18.98 -7.44
C LEU A 66 5.46 -18.93 -8.17
N SER A 67 4.74 -17.82 -8.08
CA SER A 67 3.47 -17.62 -8.81
C SER A 67 3.67 -17.41 -10.31
N LYS A 68 4.89 -17.05 -10.74
CA LYS A 68 5.27 -16.90 -12.16
C LYS A 68 5.98 -18.18 -12.58
N ALA A 69 5.35 -19.02 -13.36
CA ALA A 69 5.84 -20.38 -13.71
C ALA A 69 7.11 -20.43 -14.62
N ASP A 70 7.87 -19.35 -14.73
CA ASP A 70 8.99 -19.16 -15.67
C ASP A 70 10.37 -19.61 -15.16
N LYS A 71 10.53 -19.84 -13.85
CA LYS A 71 11.83 -20.22 -13.23
C LYS A 71 11.70 -21.50 -12.43
N SER A 72 12.78 -22.29 -12.37
CA SER A 72 12.88 -23.42 -11.45
C SER A 72 12.92 -22.96 -9.98
N ILE A 73 12.59 -23.83 -9.04
CA ILE A 73 12.64 -23.54 -7.60
C ILE A 73 14.08 -23.20 -7.18
N THR A 74 15.06 -23.87 -7.77
CA THR A 74 16.48 -23.62 -7.54
C THR A 74 16.89 -22.22 -8.00
N GLU A 75 16.47 -21.80 -9.18
CA GLU A 75 16.74 -20.44 -9.68
C GLU A 75 16.07 -19.38 -8.80
N ILE A 76 14.86 -19.64 -8.31
CA ILE A 76 14.17 -18.74 -7.39
C ILE A 76 14.92 -18.65 -6.05
N ALA A 77 15.38 -19.77 -5.51
CA ALA A 77 16.16 -19.78 -4.27
C ALA A 77 17.40 -18.88 -4.37
N PHE A 78 18.16 -19.02 -5.45
CA PHE A 78 19.35 -18.19 -5.69
C PHE A 78 19.01 -16.73 -5.98
N ALA A 79 17.98 -16.48 -6.79
CA ALA A 79 17.50 -15.12 -7.08
C ALA A 79 17.01 -14.37 -5.82
N CYS A 80 16.54 -15.12 -4.81
CA CYS A 80 16.18 -14.57 -3.50
C CYS A 80 17.37 -14.50 -2.51
N GLY A 81 18.58 -14.76 -2.96
CA GLY A 81 19.80 -14.61 -2.17
C GLY A 81 20.08 -15.74 -1.17
N PHE A 82 19.46 -16.91 -1.33
CA PHE A 82 19.81 -18.09 -0.51
C PHE A 82 21.05 -18.80 -1.09
N ASP A 83 21.95 -19.20 -0.19
CA ASP A 83 23.20 -19.86 -0.59
C ASP A 83 22.99 -21.27 -1.18
N THR A 84 21.94 -21.97 -0.73
CA THR A 84 21.61 -23.32 -1.24
C THR A 84 20.09 -23.53 -1.27
N LEU A 85 19.67 -24.47 -2.11
CA LEU A 85 18.27 -24.88 -2.21
C LEU A 85 17.77 -25.48 -0.88
N GLU A 86 18.61 -26.24 -0.16
CA GLU A 86 18.23 -26.86 1.11
C GLU A 86 17.93 -25.81 2.19
N VAL A 87 18.71 -24.74 2.24
CA VAL A 87 18.48 -23.63 3.17
C VAL A 87 17.18 -22.93 2.83
N PHE A 88 16.93 -22.66 1.55
CA PHE A 88 15.68 -22.08 1.07
C PHE A 88 14.48 -22.95 1.47
N GLU A 89 14.48 -24.24 1.08
CA GLU A 89 13.35 -25.15 1.35
C GLU A 89 13.07 -25.31 2.85
N ARG A 90 14.12 -25.41 3.67
CA ARG A 90 14.01 -25.48 5.13
C ARG A 90 13.34 -24.22 5.70
N ILE A 91 13.76 -23.04 5.24
CA ILE A 91 13.21 -21.77 5.70
C ILE A 91 11.78 -21.59 5.14
N PHE A 92 11.55 -21.89 3.86
CA PHE A 92 10.23 -21.83 3.23
C PHE A 92 9.22 -22.71 3.97
N LYS A 93 9.58 -23.99 4.22
CA LYS A 93 8.74 -24.91 4.98
C LYS A 93 8.48 -24.45 6.41
N LYS A 94 9.46 -23.82 7.06
CA LYS A 94 9.27 -23.22 8.39
C LYS A 94 8.18 -22.14 8.37
N TYR A 95 8.08 -21.35 7.31
CA TYR A 95 7.13 -20.25 7.18
C TYR A 95 5.76 -20.71 6.71
N PHE A 96 5.69 -21.63 5.77
CA PHE A 96 4.43 -22.06 5.13
C PHE A 96 3.93 -23.45 5.55
N GLY A 97 4.74 -24.24 6.23
CA GLY A 97 4.39 -25.62 6.59
C GLY A 97 4.49 -26.63 5.44
N ILE A 98 4.66 -26.16 4.22
CA ILE A 98 4.77 -26.96 2.98
C ILE A 98 6.03 -26.58 2.21
N SER A 99 6.45 -27.41 1.24
CA SER A 99 7.57 -27.11 0.36
C SER A 99 7.22 -26.02 -0.66
N ALA A 100 8.24 -25.38 -1.24
CA ALA A 100 8.05 -24.40 -2.31
C ALA A 100 7.39 -25.03 -3.56
N SER A 101 7.63 -26.31 -3.82
CA SER A 101 6.99 -27.05 -4.90
C SER A 101 5.49 -27.20 -4.67
N GLU A 102 5.08 -27.66 -3.47
CA GLU A 102 3.66 -27.78 -3.09
C GLU A 102 2.97 -26.43 -3.14
N TYR A 103 3.66 -25.37 -2.72
CA TYR A 103 3.15 -23.98 -2.79
C TYR A 103 2.86 -23.57 -4.24
N ARG A 104 3.79 -23.83 -5.18
CA ARG A 104 3.63 -23.52 -6.59
C ARG A 104 2.42 -24.20 -7.23
N PHE A 105 2.12 -25.44 -6.84
CA PHE A 105 1.00 -26.22 -7.36
C PHE A 105 -0.35 -25.89 -6.70
N GLY A 106 -0.44 -24.83 -5.90
CA GLY A 106 -1.69 -24.32 -5.37
C GLY A 106 -2.30 -25.16 -4.25
N CYS A 107 -1.49 -25.95 -3.51
CA CYS A 107 -1.97 -26.61 -2.30
C CYS A 107 -2.54 -25.59 -1.33
N GLN A 108 -3.73 -25.84 -0.79
CA GLN A 108 -4.35 -24.94 0.19
C GLN A 108 -3.43 -24.77 1.40
N ILE A 109 -3.01 -23.52 1.63
CA ILE A 109 -2.06 -23.19 2.67
C ILE A 109 -2.81 -22.64 3.86
N SER A 110 -2.66 -23.28 5.01
CA SER A 110 -2.78 -22.57 6.27
C SER A 110 -1.40 -22.07 6.65
N ALA A 111 -1.15 -20.77 6.49
CA ALA A 111 0.10 -20.15 6.95
C ALA A 111 0.32 -20.50 8.44
N THR A 112 1.56 -20.84 8.79
CA THR A 112 1.85 -21.17 10.19
C THR A 112 1.67 -19.93 11.07
N PRO A 113 1.26 -20.07 12.34
CA PRO A 113 1.16 -18.94 13.26
C PRO A 113 2.46 -18.14 13.36
N PHE A 114 3.61 -18.82 13.19
CA PHE A 114 4.93 -18.18 13.17
C PHE A 114 5.10 -17.27 11.97
N TYR A 115 4.73 -17.73 10.78
CA TYR A 115 4.78 -16.90 9.55
C TYR A 115 3.86 -15.69 9.66
N LEU A 116 2.63 -15.87 10.11
CA LEU A 116 1.68 -14.77 10.31
C LEU A 116 2.23 -13.70 11.25
N SER A 117 2.84 -14.09 12.39
CA SER A 117 3.45 -13.13 13.30
C SER A 117 4.61 -12.35 12.67
N GLU A 118 5.46 -13.01 11.87
CA GLU A 118 6.58 -12.37 11.19
C GLU A 118 6.11 -11.41 10.10
N GLN A 119 5.08 -11.78 9.34
CA GLN A 119 4.50 -10.94 8.31
C GLN A 119 3.87 -9.66 8.87
N ILE A 120 3.18 -9.76 9.98
CA ILE A 120 2.63 -8.61 10.68
C ILE A 120 3.77 -7.64 11.07
N TYR A 121 4.88 -8.17 11.58
CA TYR A 121 6.08 -7.36 11.85
C TYR A 121 6.64 -6.72 10.58
N TYR A 122 6.77 -7.46 9.49
CA TYR A 122 7.25 -6.97 8.20
C TYR A 122 6.40 -5.80 7.68
N GLU A 123 5.08 -5.96 7.65
CA GLU A 123 4.15 -4.91 7.23
C GLU A 123 4.26 -3.66 8.10
N ARG A 124 4.36 -3.84 9.42
CA ARG A 124 4.56 -2.73 10.35
C ARG A 124 5.86 -1.98 10.09
N LEU A 125 6.95 -2.72 9.87
CA LEU A 125 8.26 -2.14 9.58
C LEU A 125 8.28 -1.45 8.21
N ARG A 126 7.67 -2.05 7.20
CA ARG A 126 7.50 -1.45 5.88
C ARG A 126 6.71 -0.14 5.95
N ASN A 127 5.64 -0.10 6.72
CA ASN A 127 4.86 1.13 6.94
C ASN A 127 5.68 2.21 7.69
N MET A 128 6.54 1.82 8.62
CA MET A 128 7.45 2.74 9.30
C MET A 128 8.56 3.27 8.38
N ALA A 129 8.92 2.52 7.33
CA ALA A 129 9.93 2.87 6.34
C ALA A 129 9.39 3.65 5.14
N ILE A 130 8.08 3.91 5.08
CA ILE A 130 7.50 4.74 4.03
C ILE A 130 8.26 6.07 3.94
N ASP A 131 8.77 6.38 2.76
CA ASP A 131 9.60 7.56 2.49
C ASP A 131 10.82 7.70 3.43
N GLY A 132 11.46 6.57 3.77
CA GLY A 132 12.62 6.54 4.66
C GLY A 132 12.30 6.99 6.10
N GLY A 133 11.05 6.84 6.54
CA GLY A 133 10.56 7.29 7.84
C GLY A 133 10.40 8.80 7.99
N ASN A 134 10.47 9.54 6.88
CA ASN A 134 10.17 10.98 6.89
C ASN A 134 8.68 11.22 7.12
N ASN A 135 8.39 12.27 7.86
CA ASN A 135 7.00 12.71 8.04
C ASN A 135 6.49 13.33 6.73
N PHE A 136 5.26 13.03 6.40
CA PHE A 136 4.51 13.69 5.35
C PHE A 136 3.16 14.15 5.90
N ASP A 137 2.71 15.32 5.44
CA ASP A 137 1.49 15.96 5.93
C ASP A 137 0.46 16.10 4.80
N TRP A 138 -0.50 15.20 4.76
CA TRP A 138 -1.59 15.24 3.77
C TRP A 138 -2.45 16.50 3.87
N SER A 139 -2.47 17.17 5.02
CA SER A 139 -3.26 18.38 5.20
C SER A 139 -2.80 19.53 4.30
N ARG A 140 -1.51 19.52 3.88
CA ARG A 140 -0.93 20.51 2.98
C ARG A 140 -1.43 20.42 1.54
N THR A 141 -1.91 19.24 1.15
CA THR A 141 -2.36 18.96 -0.22
C THR A 141 -3.88 18.81 -0.34
N ALA A 142 -4.64 18.99 0.76
CA ALA A 142 -6.07 18.69 0.80
C ALA A 142 -6.88 19.40 -0.31
N GLU A 143 -6.62 20.67 -0.58
CA GLU A 143 -7.31 21.45 -1.62
C GLU A 143 -6.95 20.94 -3.03
N LEU A 144 -5.65 20.80 -3.30
CA LEU A 144 -5.15 20.32 -4.59
C LEU A 144 -5.53 18.84 -4.81
N TYR A 145 -5.49 18.07 -3.73
CA TYR A 145 -5.95 16.67 -3.71
C TYR A 145 -7.40 16.56 -4.17
N THR A 146 -8.27 17.43 -3.66
CA THR A 146 -9.68 17.47 -4.07
C THR A 146 -9.84 17.68 -5.57
N LYS A 147 -9.11 18.65 -6.15
CA LYS A 147 -9.18 18.99 -7.58
C LYS A 147 -8.62 17.90 -8.48
N SER A 148 -7.55 17.22 -8.05
CA SER A 148 -6.76 16.32 -8.91
C SER A 148 -7.01 14.84 -8.70
N ARG A 149 -7.77 14.44 -7.67
CA ARG A 149 -7.97 13.02 -7.30
C ARG A 149 -9.30 12.43 -7.75
N ASN A 150 -10.29 13.22 -8.15
CA ASN A 150 -11.55 12.69 -8.68
C ASN A 150 -11.39 12.28 -10.15
N ILE A 151 -10.47 11.34 -10.39
CA ILE A 151 -10.11 10.83 -11.73
C ILE A 151 -10.70 9.46 -12.00
N TYR A 152 -11.45 8.90 -11.06
CA TYR A 152 -12.00 7.56 -11.19
C TYR A 152 -13.06 7.54 -12.29
N PRO A 153 -12.92 6.67 -13.33
CA PRO A 153 -13.91 6.57 -14.37
C PRO A 153 -15.20 5.96 -13.81
N GLN A 154 -16.33 6.32 -14.40
CA GLN A 154 -17.65 5.83 -14.00
C GLN A 154 -17.70 4.30 -13.94
N GLU A 155 -17.03 3.64 -14.87
CA GLU A 155 -16.91 2.18 -14.93
C GLU A 155 -16.26 1.58 -13.67
N PHE A 156 -15.33 2.28 -13.02
CA PHE A 156 -14.74 1.82 -11.75
C PHE A 156 -15.80 1.72 -10.64
N TRP A 157 -16.69 2.71 -10.57
CA TRP A 157 -17.79 2.72 -9.60
C TRP A 157 -18.87 1.67 -9.92
N GLU A 158 -19.17 1.48 -11.19
CA GLU A 158 -20.08 0.42 -11.67
C GLU A 158 -19.55 -0.97 -11.34
N MET A 159 -18.25 -1.21 -11.52
CA MET A 159 -17.60 -2.44 -11.09
C MET A 159 -17.73 -2.65 -9.57
N LEU A 160 -17.50 -1.61 -8.77
CA LEU A 160 -17.62 -1.69 -7.32
C LEU A 160 -19.08 -1.98 -6.91
N HIS A 161 -20.06 -1.33 -7.56
CA HIS A 161 -21.48 -1.60 -7.33
C HIS A 161 -21.87 -3.04 -7.71
N SER A 162 -21.38 -3.54 -8.82
CA SER A 162 -21.66 -4.92 -9.27
C SER A 162 -21.12 -5.98 -8.31
N LEU A 163 -20.09 -5.64 -7.54
CA LEU A 163 -19.50 -6.50 -6.49
C LEU A 163 -20.28 -6.45 -5.16
N GLY A 164 -21.31 -5.60 -5.07
CA GLY A 164 -22.20 -5.56 -3.92
C GLY A 164 -22.05 -4.34 -3.01
N VAL A 165 -21.32 -3.30 -3.41
CA VAL A 165 -21.26 -2.02 -2.68
C VAL A 165 -22.37 -1.09 -3.15
N GLY A 166 -23.08 -0.44 -2.23
CA GLY A 166 -24.15 0.50 -2.54
C GLY A 166 -25.49 -0.18 -2.84
N GLN A 167 -25.71 -1.41 -2.39
CA GLN A 167 -27.02 -2.06 -2.49
C GLN A 167 -28.03 -1.40 -1.55
N ALA A 168 -29.33 -1.61 -1.80
CA ALA A 168 -30.41 -1.05 -0.98
C ALA A 168 -30.21 -1.41 0.51
N GLU A 169 -30.52 -0.45 1.38
CA GLU A 169 -30.48 -0.56 2.85
C GLU A 169 -29.09 -0.85 3.47
N GLN A 170 -28.02 -0.79 2.70
CA GLN A 170 -26.66 -0.96 3.26
C GLN A 170 -26.22 0.27 4.06
N LYS A 171 -25.56 0.00 5.19
CA LYS A 171 -24.72 0.94 5.94
C LYS A 171 -23.26 0.71 5.56
N ILE A 172 -22.62 1.74 5.02
CA ILE A 172 -21.29 1.64 4.42
C ILE A 172 -20.34 2.58 5.15
N LEU A 173 -19.20 2.05 5.59
CA LEU A 173 -18.12 2.82 6.19
C LEU A 173 -16.94 2.89 5.21
N ASP A 174 -16.47 4.09 4.90
CA ASP A 174 -15.24 4.32 4.15
C ASP A 174 -14.12 4.78 5.09
N ILE A 175 -13.09 3.96 5.28
CA ILE A 175 -11.94 4.24 6.14
C ILE A 175 -10.81 4.88 5.35
N GLY A 176 -10.16 5.91 5.95
CA GLY A 176 -9.20 6.74 5.23
C GLY A 176 -9.86 7.47 4.06
N THR A 177 -11.07 7.99 4.30
CA THR A 177 -11.96 8.55 3.26
C THR A 177 -11.38 9.78 2.57
N GLY A 178 -10.35 10.42 3.16
CA GLY A 178 -9.77 11.64 2.66
C GLY A 178 -10.81 12.75 2.49
N THR A 179 -10.93 13.28 1.28
CA THR A 179 -11.92 14.31 0.94
C THR A 179 -13.29 13.74 0.55
N GLY A 180 -13.57 12.45 0.82
CA GLY A 180 -14.87 11.82 0.61
C GLY A 180 -15.13 11.33 -0.83
N ILE A 181 -14.10 11.07 -1.61
CA ILE A 181 -14.23 10.70 -3.05
C ILE A 181 -15.14 9.49 -3.24
N LEU A 182 -14.94 8.40 -2.49
CA LEU A 182 -15.75 7.19 -2.63
C LEU A 182 -17.22 7.44 -2.23
N PRO A 183 -17.53 7.93 -1.03
CA PRO A 183 -18.91 8.21 -0.66
C PRO A 183 -19.60 9.15 -1.63
N MET A 184 -18.94 10.21 -2.13
CA MET A 184 -19.55 11.14 -3.11
C MET A 184 -19.91 10.49 -4.43
N ASN A 185 -19.04 9.64 -4.99
CA ASN A 185 -19.28 9.00 -6.27
C ASN A 185 -20.26 7.80 -6.15
N MET A 186 -20.30 7.16 -4.99
CA MET A 186 -21.15 5.99 -4.77
C MET A 186 -22.53 6.33 -4.17
N LYS A 187 -22.80 7.56 -3.74
CA LYS A 187 -24.06 7.93 -3.09
C LYS A 187 -25.31 7.73 -3.96
N CYS A 188 -25.16 7.72 -5.28
CA CYS A 188 -26.27 7.43 -6.20
C CYS A 188 -26.72 5.97 -6.15
N TYR A 189 -25.83 5.06 -5.74
CA TYR A 189 -26.14 3.62 -5.61
C TYR A 189 -26.55 3.24 -4.18
N GLY A 190 -25.94 3.89 -3.17
CA GLY A 190 -26.05 3.49 -1.80
C GLY A 190 -27.01 4.30 -0.96
N ARG A 191 -27.01 4.05 0.33
CA ARG A 191 -27.94 4.59 1.30
C ARG A 191 -27.23 5.42 2.35
N GLU A 192 -26.62 4.79 3.31
CA GLU A 192 -26.01 5.47 4.42
C GLU A 192 -24.49 5.30 4.36
N TYR A 193 -23.79 6.36 3.93
CA TYR A 193 -22.35 6.41 3.93
C TYR A 193 -21.83 7.17 5.14
N THR A 194 -20.85 6.58 5.79
CA THR A 194 -20.01 7.24 6.80
C THR A 194 -18.58 7.21 6.34
N GLY A 195 -17.90 8.35 6.29
CA GLY A 195 -16.48 8.44 5.99
C GLY A 195 -15.66 8.78 7.25
N VAL A 196 -14.55 8.07 7.48
CA VAL A 196 -13.62 8.41 8.58
C VAL A 196 -12.23 8.65 8.05
N ASP A 197 -11.56 9.67 8.60
CA ASP A 197 -10.16 9.99 8.32
C ASP A 197 -9.48 10.56 9.56
N LEU A 198 -8.19 10.34 9.70
CA LEU A 198 -7.40 10.88 10.82
C LEU A 198 -7.14 12.39 10.67
N SER A 199 -7.17 12.92 9.44
CA SER A 199 -6.91 14.32 9.12
C SER A 199 -8.18 15.16 9.23
N SER A 200 -8.23 16.08 10.21
CA SER A 200 -9.36 17.01 10.38
C SER A 200 -9.56 17.90 9.13
N LYS A 201 -8.47 18.33 8.47
CA LYS A 201 -8.54 19.14 7.25
C LYS A 201 -9.17 18.38 6.07
N MET A 202 -8.86 17.07 5.92
CA MET A 202 -9.52 16.24 4.92
C MET A 202 -11.01 16.12 5.20
N ILE A 203 -11.39 15.91 6.45
CA ILE A 203 -12.81 15.83 6.89
C ILE A 203 -13.54 17.15 6.69
N GLU A 204 -12.91 18.29 6.96
CA GLU A 204 -13.49 19.62 6.68
C GLU A 204 -13.79 19.81 5.19
N GLN A 205 -12.86 19.42 4.32
CA GLN A 205 -13.07 19.45 2.88
C GLN A 205 -14.19 18.48 2.45
N ALA A 206 -14.20 17.27 2.99
CA ALA A 206 -15.25 16.28 2.67
C ALA A 206 -16.65 16.81 3.05
N LYS A 207 -16.80 17.41 4.24
CA LYS A 207 -18.07 18.03 4.70
C LYS A 207 -18.49 19.21 3.82
N THR A 208 -17.54 19.99 3.32
CA THR A 208 -17.83 21.10 2.40
C THR A 208 -18.34 20.59 1.05
N LEU A 209 -17.75 19.51 0.54
CA LEU A 209 -18.09 18.95 -0.77
C LEU A 209 -19.37 18.11 -0.77
N ALA A 210 -19.67 17.43 0.34
CA ALA A 210 -20.85 16.57 0.48
C ALA A 210 -21.43 16.68 1.89
N PRO A 211 -22.15 17.79 2.19
CA PRO A 211 -22.70 18.05 3.52
C PRO A 211 -23.80 17.07 3.94
N ASP A 212 -24.33 16.31 3.00
CA ASP A 212 -25.34 15.27 3.18
C ASP A 212 -24.76 13.91 3.60
N ILE A 213 -23.43 13.77 3.62
CA ILE A 213 -22.74 12.55 4.05
C ILE A 213 -22.14 12.74 5.43
N ASN A 214 -22.19 11.70 6.26
CA ASN A 214 -21.60 11.72 7.59
C ASN A 214 -20.09 11.52 7.54
N PHE A 215 -19.30 12.57 7.87
CA PHE A 215 -17.84 12.50 7.93
C PHE A 215 -17.33 12.76 9.34
N ILE A 216 -16.45 11.88 9.84
CA ILE A 216 -15.96 11.87 11.21
C ILE A 216 -14.43 11.87 11.21
N CYS A 217 -13.81 12.78 11.97
CA CYS A 217 -12.38 12.73 12.24
C CYS A 217 -12.11 11.66 13.31
N ALA A 218 -11.55 10.52 12.92
CA ALA A 218 -11.30 9.40 13.83
C ALA A 218 -10.15 8.51 13.34
N ASP A 219 -9.52 7.79 14.28
CA ASP A 219 -8.56 6.72 13.96
C ASP A 219 -9.32 5.44 13.63
N ALA A 220 -9.11 4.92 12.41
CA ALA A 220 -9.74 3.67 11.95
C ALA A 220 -9.38 2.44 12.81
N HIS A 221 -8.28 2.50 13.57
CA HIS A 221 -7.87 1.42 14.48
C HIS A 221 -8.65 1.39 15.81
N ASN A 222 -9.45 2.42 16.08
CA ASN A 222 -10.24 2.54 17.32
C ASN A 222 -11.52 3.34 17.06
N LEU A 223 -12.50 2.69 16.44
CA LEU A 223 -13.78 3.29 16.05
C LEU A 223 -14.84 3.14 17.15
N HIS A 224 -15.54 4.20 17.46
CA HIS A 224 -16.60 4.20 18.47
C HIS A 224 -17.98 3.84 17.88
N PHE A 225 -18.01 2.81 17.01
CA PHE A 225 -19.25 2.25 16.47
C PHE A 225 -19.65 0.99 17.23
N GLU A 226 -20.94 0.66 17.18
CA GLU A 226 -21.46 -0.58 17.74
C GLU A 226 -20.96 -1.82 16.95
N ASN A 227 -20.98 -2.98 17.62
CA ASN A 227 -20.62 -4.24 16.98
C ASN A 227 -21.62 -4.58 15.87
N GLY A 228 -21.13 -4.99 14.71
CA GLY A 228 -21.98 -5.46 13.63
C GLY A 228 -22.94 -4.40 13.05
N CYS A 229 -22.54 -3.13 13.04
CA CYS A 229 -23.39 -2.05 12.55
C CYS A 229 -23.25 -1.76 11.04
N PHE A 230 -22.17 -2.20 10.39
CA PHE A 230 -21.94 -1.96 8.97
C PHE A 230 -22.10 -3.23 8.12
N ASP A 231 -22.73 -3.07 6.95
CA ASP A 231 -22.83 -4.12 5.93
C ASP A 231 -21.54 -4.19 5.10
N VAL A 232 -20.94 -3.04 4.84
CA VAL A 232 -19.75 -2.89 4.00
C VAL A 232 -18.77 -1.95 4.66
N VAL A 233 -17.48 -2.30 4.59
CA VAL A 233 -16.37 -1.37 4.83
C VAL A 233 -15.56 -1.24 3.55
N THR A 234 -15.09 -0.04 3.25
CA THR A 234 -14.26 0.27 2.08
C THR A 234 -12.97 0.96 2.48
N ALA A 235 -11.89 0.74 1.73
CA ALA A 235 -10.60 1.41 1.86
C ALA A 235 -10.03 1.70 0.47
N LEU A 236 -10.15 2.96 0.02
CA LEU A 236 -9.68 3.39 -1.29
C LEU A 236 -8.34 4.11 -1.19
N GLN A 237 -7.28 3.57 -1.79
CA GLN A 237 -5.92 4.15 -1.84
C GLN A 237 -5.22 4.38 -0.49
N CYS A 238 -5.76 3.87 0.60
CA CYS A 238 -5.26 4.13 1.95
C CYS A 238 -4.71 2.89 2.67
N TRP A 239 -4.94 1.69 2.12
CA TRP A 239 -4.64 0.41 2.77
C TRP A 239 -3.19 0.30 3.29
N VAL A 240 -2.23 0.86 2.57
CA VAL A 240 -0.80 0.82 2.92
C VAL A 240 -0.45 1.57 4.21
N TYR A 241 -1.30 2.48 4.68
CA TYR A 241 -1.03 3.31 5.86
C TYR A 241 -1.53 2.70 7.17
N PHE A 242 -2.34 1.64 7.11
CA PHE A 242 -2.94 1.04 8.31
C PHE A 242 -2.03 -0.01 8.97
N ASP A 243 -2.06 -0.06 10.29
CA ASP A 243 -1.58 -1.18 11.10
C ASP A 243 -2.63 -2.30 11.08
N LYS A 244 -2.38 -3.35 10.29
CA LYS A 244 -3.35 -4.43 10.05
C LYS A 244 -3.65 -5.24 11.31
N GLU A 245 -2.68 -5.36 12.24
CA GLU A 245 -2.91 -6.06 13.53
C GLU A 245 -4.02 -5.43 14.34
N LYS A 246 -4.06 -4.10 14.35
CA LYS A 246 -5.08 -3.34 15.10
C LYS A 246 -6.35 -3.16 14.29
N LEU A 247 -6.20 -2.93 12.97
CA LEU A 247 -7.34 -2.62 12.11
C LEU A 247 -8.25 -3.84 11.88
N LEU A 248 -7.70 -5.02 11.56
CA LEU A 248 -8.52 -6.18 11.19
C LEU A 248 -9.47 -6.64 12.31
N PRO A 249 -9.06 -6.73 13.59
CA PRO A 249 -9.99 -7.00 14.67
C PRO A 249 -11.10 -5.95 14.80
N GLU A 250 -10.76 -4.68 14.59
CA GLU A 250 -11.73 -3.59 14.64
C GLU A 250 -12.73 -3.66 13.48
N LEU A 251 -12.27 -3.91 12.26
CA LEU A 251 -13.15 -4.12 11.10
C LEU A 251 -14.06 -5.33 11.31
N ARG A 252 -13.52 -6.43 11.85
CA ARG A 252 -14.33 -7.60 12.21
C ARG A 252 -15.40 -7.26 13.24
N ARG A 253 -15.07 -6.43 14.24
CA ARG A 253 -16.01 -6.04 15.28
C ARG A 253 -17.20 -5.26 14.73
N ILE A 254 -16.94 -4.26 13.86
CA ILE A 254 -17.98 -3.35 13.35
C ILE A 254 -18.75 -3.91 12.15
N LEU A 255 -18.18 -4.84 11.38
CA LEU A 255 -18.89 -5.50 10.29
C LEU A 255 -19.94 -6.48 10.79
N LYS A 256 -21.10 -6.53 10.13
CA LYS A 256 -22.10 -7.59 10.32
C LYS A 256 -21.51 -8.96 10.00
N LYS A 257 -22.18 -10.04 10.43
CA LYS A 257 -21.71 -11.42 10.21
C LYS A 257 -21.49 -11.74 8.72
N ASP A 258 -22.37 -11.24 7.86
CA ASP A 258 -22.31 -11.42 6.40
C ASP A 258 -21.74 -10.18 5.71
N GLY A 259 -21.10 -9.27 6.46
CA GLY A 259 -20.51 -8.05 5.96
C GLY A 259 -19.25 -8.29 5.14
N SER A 260 -18.97 -7.39 4.21
CA SER A 260 -17.81 -7.45 3.31
C SER A 260 -16.89 -6.26 3.48
N PHE A 261 -15.59 -6.51 3.28
CA PHE A 261 -14.58 -5.47 3.27
C PHE A 261 -13.96 -5.36 1.88
N TYR A 262 -13.82 -4.13 1.37
CA TYR A 262 -13.26 -3.87 0.05
C TYR A 262 -12.01 -3.02 0.15
N ILE A 263 -10.93 -3.49 -0.47
CA ILE A 263 -9.69 -2.72 -0.64
C ILE A 263 -9.56 -2.37 -2.11
N MET A 264 -9.29 -1.09 -2.40
CA MET A 264 -9.27 -0.61 -3.76
C MET A 264 -8.06 0.26 -4.04
N PHE A 265 -7.57 0.12 -5.27
CA PHE A 265 -6.48 0.92 -5.81
C PHE A 265 -6.82 1.39 -7.22
N LEU A 266 -6.40 2.59 -7.56
CA LEU A 266 -6.27 3.08 -8.93
C LEU A 266 -4.86 3.69 -9.02
N THR A 267 -3.91 2.95 -9.58
CA THR A 267 -2.50 3.25 -9.45
C THR A 267 -1.79 3.31 -10.80
N TRP A 268 -0.71 4.02 -10.81
CA TRP A 268 0.17 4.23 -11.94
C TRP A 268 1.04 3.02 -12.25
N LEU A 269 1.45 2.90 -13.52
CA LEU A 269 2.24 1.79 -14.06
C LEU A 269 3.49 2.34 -14.75
N PRO A 270 4.53 2.74 -13.99
CA PRO A 270 5.72 3.38 -14.55
C PRO A 270 6.53 2.48 -15.49
N ASP A 271 6.40 1.16 -15.37
CA ASP A 271 7.08 0.21 -16.24
C ASP A 271 6.37 0.05 -17.60
N GLU A 272 5.14 0.58 -17.74
CA GLU A 272 4.28 0.41 -18.92
C GLU A 272 3.84 1.74 -19.54
N ASP A 273 4.10 2.88 -18.86
CA ASP A 273 3.72 4.22 -19.31
C ASP A 273 4.91 5.18 -19.18
N GLU A 274 5.31 5.78 -20.29
CA GLU A 274 6.50 6.63 -20.36
C GLU A 274 6.32 7.95 -19.62
N ILE A 275 5.12 8.52 -19.64
CA ILE A 275 4.81 9.78 -18.94
C ILE A 275 4.94 9.56 -17.44
N ILE A 276 4.40 8.47 -16.95
CA ILE A 276 4.52 8.11 -15.53
C ILE A 276 5.98 7.87 -15.16
N ARG A 277 6.72 7.12 -15.97
CA ARG A 277 8.14 6.80 -15.71
C ARG A 277 8.98 8.08 -15.61
N LYS A 278 8.88 8.98 -16.59
CA LYS A 278 9.59 10.27 -16.58
C LYS A 278 9.19 11.13 -15.37
N SER A 279 7.89 11.18 -15.06
CA SER A 279 7.39 11.91 -13.88
C SER A 279 7.97 11.36 -12.58
N PHE A 280 8.08 10.03 -12.44
CA PHE A 280 8.62 9.38 -11.24
C PHE A 280 10.14 9.55 -11.10
N GLU A 281 10.86 9.54 -12.20
CA GLU A 281 12.29 9.89 -12.22
C GLU A 281 12.51 11.32 -11.71
N LEU A 282 11.62 12.24 -12.12
CA LEU A 282 11.65 13.61 -11.61
C LEU A 282 11.31 13.66 -10.11
N VAL A 283 10.26 12.98 -9.66
CA VAL A 283 9.90 12.91 -8.23
C VAL A 283 11.09 12.42 -7.41
N LYS A 284 11.78 11.35 -7.84
CA LYS A 284 12.96 10.82 -7.13
C LYS A 284 14.14 11.78 -7.08
N ARG A 285 14.33 12.64 -8.08
CA ARG A 285 15.36 13.69 -8.05
C ARG A 285 15.07 14.72 -6.95
N TYR A 286 13.81 15.14 -6.80
CA TYR A 286 13.39 16.10 -5.77
C TYR A 286 13.23 15.49 -4.38
N ASN A 287 12.83 14.23 -4.30
CA ASN A 287 12.63 13.49 -3.08
C ASN A 287 13.24 12.07 -3.17
N PRO A 288 14.55 11.93 -2.97
CA PRO A 288 15.25 10.63 -3.05
C PRO A 288 14.70 9.56 -2.10
N ASN A 289 14.12 9.99 -0.97
CA ASN A 289 13.56 9.08 0.04
C ASN A 289 12.14 8.60 -0.31
N TRP A 290 11.54 9.14 -1.37
CA TRP A 290 10.21 8.69 -1.79
C TRP A 290 10.23 7.23 -2.20
N SER A 291 9.43 6.42 -1.51
CA SER A 291 9.37 4.96 -1.73
C SER A 291 8.64 4.54 -3.01
N GLY A 292 8.04 5.51 -3.72
CA GLY A 292 7.31 5.22 -4.95
C GLY A 292 5.96 4.55 -4.71
N PHE A 293 5.49 3.82 -5.72
CA PHE A 293 4.24 3.06 -5.70
C PHE A 293 4.52 1.57 -5.79
N MET A 294 3.58 0.76 -5.29
CA MET A 294 3.66 -0.69 -5.38
C MET A 294 3.58 -1.15 -6.84
N LYS A 295 4.40 -2.14 -7.20
CA LYS A 295 4.30 -2.85 -8.48
C LYS A 295 3.00 -3.66 -8.55
N ARG A 296 2.55 -4.03 -9.76
CA ARG A 296 1.33 -4.86 -9.95
C ARG A 296 1.29 -6.09 -9.05
N ALA A 297 2.40 -6.81 -8.94
CA ALA A 297 2.49 -8.03 -8.14
C ALA A 297 2.36 -7.79 -6.64
N GLU A 298 2.90 -6.70 -6.13
CA GLU A 298 2.92 -6.38 -4.69
C GLU A 298 1.52 -6.07 -4.13
N ARG A 299 0.59 -5.59 -4.97
CA ARG A 299 -0.78 -5.26 -4.55
C ARG A 299 -1.66 -6.45 -4.25
N LEU A 300 -1.27 -7.63 -4.72
CA LEU A 300 -1.97 -8.89 -4.49
C LEU A 300 -1.31 -9.72 -3.40
N ASP A 301 -0.48 -9.10 -2.63
CA ASP A 301 0.14 -9.73 -1.50
C ASP A 301 -0.82 -9.74 -0.31
N PHE A 302 -1.32 -10.93 0.01
CA PHE A 302 -2.35 -11.16 1.02
C PHE A 302 -1.81 -11.76 2.33
N HIS A 303 -0.50 -11.62 2.61
CA HIS A 303 0.08 -12.21 3.84
C HIS A 303 -0.46 -11.59 5.13
N TRP A 304 -1.05 -10.41 5.07
CA TRP A 304 -1.74 -9.77 6.17
C TRP A 304 -3.12 -10.39 6.46
N LEU A 305 -3.65 -11.26 5.57
CA LEU A 305 -4.87 -12.01 5.82
C LEU A 305 -4.65 -12.96 6.98
N ASN A 306 -5.48 -12.82 7.97
CA ASN A 306 -5.54 -13.67 9.14
C ASN A 306 -6.83 -14.51 9.11
N ARG A 307 -7.14 -15.18 10.25
CA ARG A 307 -8.34 -16.00 10.39
C ARG A 307 -9.66 -15.20 10.33
N GLU A 308 -9.59 -13.88 10.30
CA GLU A 308 -10.76 -13.00 10.41
C GLU A 308 -11.41 -12.71 9.06
N PHE A 309 -10.61 -12.76 7.98
CA PHE A 309 -11.08 -12.50 6.62
C PHE A 309 -10.48 -13.48 5.63
N SER A 310 -11.23 -13.75 4.56
CA SER A 310 -10.78 -14.49 3.37
C SER A 310 -11.03 -13.68 2.11
N VAL A 311 -10.18 -13.85 1.08
CA VAL A 311 -10.40 -13.23 -0.23
C VAL A 311 -11.54 -13.95 -0.93
N GLU A 312 -12.57 -13.19 -1.31
CA GLU A 312 -13.69 -13.71 -2.10
C GLU A 312 -13.47 -13.47 -3.60
N THR A 313 -13.04 -12.26 -3.96
CA THR A 313 -12.87 -11.86 -5.36
C THR A 313 -11.76 -10.83 -5.50
N VAL A 314 -11.00 -10.92 -6.59
CA VAL A 314 -10.07 -9.89 -7.03
C VAL A 314 -10.40 -9.52 -8.48
N ILE A 315 -10.66 -8.25 -8.74
CA ILE A 315 -10.83 -7.72 -10.09
C ILE A 315 -9.71 -6.75 -10.39
N LYS A 316 -9.15 -6.87 -11.59
CA LYS A 316 -8.16 -5.95 -12.15
C LYS A 316 -8.63 -5.44 -13.50
N LYS A 317 -8.44 -4.16 -13.74
CA LYS A 317 -8.75 -3.54 -15.02
C LYS A 317 -7.84 -2.36 -15.29
N ASP A 318 -7.35 -2.25 -16.50
CA ASP A 318 -6.57 -1.13 -16.97
C ASP A 318 -7.48 -0.02 -17.49
N PHE A 319 -7.15 1.23 -17.15
CA PHE A 319 -7.86 2.43 -17.56
C PHE A 319 -6.88 3.43 -18.14
N PHE A 320 -7.17 3.92 -19.33
CA PHE A 320 -6.48 5.05 -19.94
C PHE A 320 -7.22 6.34 -19.57
N LEU A 321 -6.69 7.08 -18.61
CA LEU A 321 -7.35 8.27 -18.08
C LEU A 321 -6.83 9.53 -18.77
N PRO A 322 -7.70 10.43 -19.22
CA PRO A 322 -7.30 11.67 -19.88
C PRO A 322 -6.75 12.69 -18.90
N PHE A 323 -5.70 13.39 -19.30
CA PHE A 323 -5.11 14.50 -18.57
C PHE A 323 -4.70 15.61 -19.54
N SER A 324 -4.86 16.87 -19.14
CA SER A 324 -4.08 17.98 -19.69
C SER A 324 -2.72 18.05 -18.96
N LYS A 325 -1.77 18.82 -19.50
CA LYS A 325 -0.45 19.04 -18.88
C LYS A 325 -0.59 19.60 -17.48
N GLU A 326 -1.47 20.59 -17.28
CA GLU A 326 -1.74 21.21 -15.98
C GLU A 326 -2.36 20.22 -15.00
N SER A 327 -3.38 19.45 -15.43
CA SER A 327 -4.06 18.51 -14.56
C SER A 327 -3.14 17.37 -14.12
N TRP A 328 -2.21 16.94 -14.98
CA TRP A 328 -1.18 15.98 -14.62
C TRP A 328 -0.16 16.54 -13.63
N CYS A 329 0.30 17.79 -13.86
CA CYS A 329 1.14 18.50 -12.91
C CYS A 329 0.48 18.60 -11.53
N ASP A 330 -0.77 19.02 -11.47
CA ASP A 330 -1.55 19.11 -10.22
C ASP A 330 -1.66 17.76 -9.56
N ARG A 331 -1.90 16.71 -10.33
CA ARG A 331 -1.99 15.33 -9.87
C ARG A 331 -0.67 14.84 -9.26
N MET A 332 0.46 15.17 -9.87
CA MET A 332 1.79 14.81 -9.35
C MET A 332 2.13 15.60 -8.08
N VAL A 333 1.83 16.89 -8.06
CA VAL A 333 2.04 17.73 -6.86
C VAL A 333 1.14 17.30 -5.70
N ALA A 334 -0.10 16.86 -5.96
CA ALA A 334 -0.98 16.32 -4.91
C ALA A 334 -0.50 14.97 -4.34
N SER A 335 0.62 14.43 -4.83
CA SER A 335 1.16 13.15 -4.35
C SER A 335 1.97 13.31 -3.06
N ARG A 336 2.12 12.18 -2.34
CA ARG A 336 2.97 12.10 -1.14
C ARG A 336 4.41 12.51 -1.42
N GLY A 337 4.92 12.19 -2.60
CA GLY A 337 6.32 12.45 -2.97
C GLY A 337 6.67 13.92 -3.10
N ILE A 338 5.71 14.79 -3.34
CA ILE A 338 5.92 16.22 -3.65
C ILE A 338 5.21 17.10 -2.62
N GLY A 339 3.91 17.34 -2.75
CA GLY A 339 3.21 18.39 -2.01
C GLY A 339 3.12 18.17 -0.50
N SER A 340 3.03 16.93 -0.05
CA SER A 340 3.00 16.63 1.39
C SER A 340 4.38 16.63 2.06
N THR A 341 5.47 16.73 1.28
CA THR A 341 6.84 16.57 1.79
C THR A 341 7.74 17.76 1.50
N LEU A 342 7.66 18.37 0.30
CA LEU A 342 8.58 19.44 -0.14
C LEU A 342 8.14 20.83 0.31
N THR A 343 9.06 21.79 0.23
CA THR A 343 8.77 23.22 0.42
C THR A 343 8.09 23.81 -0.81
N GLU A 344 7.40 24.93 -0.67
CA GLU A 344 6.70 25.62 -1.78
C GLU A 344 7.64 25.96 -2.95
N ASP A 345 8.86 26.46 -2.67
CA ASP A 345 9.85 26.76 -3.69
C ASP A 345 10.23 25.51 -4.49
N LYS A 346 10.44 24.38 -3.82
CA LYS A 346 10.75 23.11 -4.48
C LYS A 346 9.57 22.56 -5.28
N ILE A 347 8.36 22.80 -4.84
CA ILE A 347 7.14 22.44 -5.58
C ILE A 347 7.05 23.29 -6.86
N ALA A 348 7.36 24.58 -6.80
CA ALA A 348 7.36 25.47 -7.97
C ALA A 348 8.44 25.07 -9.00
N GLU A 349 9.67 24.76 -8.53
CA GLU A 349 10.74 24.22 -9.37
C GLU A 349 10.31 22.90 -10.04
N PHE A 350 9.75 21.97 -9.26
CA PHE A 350 9.24 20.68 -9.77
C PHE A 350 8.18 20.87 -10.86
N ARG A 351 7.21 21.77 -10.64
CA ARG A 351 6.18 22.09 -11.65
C ARG A 351 6.79 22.56 -12.97
N THR A 352 7.77 23.46 -12.90
CA THR A 352 8.43 24.02 -14.08
C THR A 352 9.15 22.93 -14.86
N GLU A 353 9.90 22.05 -14.19
CA GLU A 353 10.59 20.95 -14.84
C GLU A 353 9.62 19.90 -15.42
N LEU A 354 8.56 19.56 -14.68
CA LEU A 354 7.56 18.61 -15.16
C LEU A 354 6.84 19.12 -16.40
N MET A 355 6.45 20.40 -16.41
CA MET A 355 5.88 21.05 -17.61
C MET A 355 6.86 21.02 -18.79
N GLY A 356 8.15 21.19 -18.54
CA GLY A 356 9.20 21.04 -19.57
C GLY A 356 9.22 19.61 -20.16
N ILE A 357 9.10 18.59 -19.34
CA ILE A 357 8.99 17.17 -19.78
C ILE A 357 7.73 16.97 -20.62
N LEU A 358 6.59 17.52 -20.19
CA LEU A 358 5.30 17.36 -20.85
C LEU A 358 5.17 18.19 -22.15
N ASN A 359 6.06 19.14 -22.41
CA ASN A 359 6.03 19.93 -23.66
C ASN A 359 6.22 19.08 -24.92
N ALA A 360 6.80 17.87 -24.80
CA ALA A 360 6.91 16.93 -25.91
C ALA A 360 5.59 16.18 -26.21
N GLU A 361 4.63 16.25 -25.30
CA GLU A 361 3.32 15.58 -25.44
C GLU A 361 2.28 16.49 -26.10
N ASN A 362 1.17 15.91 -26.57
CA ASN A 362 0.00 16.68 -26.97
C ASN A 362 -0.57 17.45 -25.78
N GLU A 363 -1.43 18.46 -26.03
CA GLU A 363 -2.08 19.21 -24.95
C GLU A 363 -2.91 18.30 -24.04
N ASP A 364 -3.67 17.39 -24.63
CA ASP A 364 -4.37 16.31 -23.94
C ASP A 364 -3.70 14.96 -24.27
N PHE A 365 -3.48 14.16 -23.26
CA PHE A 365 -2.89 12.83 -23.36
C PHE A 365 -3.62 11.86 -22.40
N THR A 366 -3.38 10.57 -22.56
CA THR A 366 -3.90 9.56 -21.66
C THR A 366 -2.78 8.93 -20.85
N VAL A 367 -3.08 8.57 -19.61
CA VAL A 367 -2.16 7.92 -18.68
C VAL A 367 -2.73 6.59 -18.21
N LEU A 368 -1.91 5.55 -18.29
CA LEU A 368 -2.32 4.18 -17.93
C LEU A 368 -2.38 4.00 -16.41
N HIS A 369 -3.56 3.58 -15.94
CA HIS A 369 -3.80 3.24 -14.55
C HIS A 369 -4.30 1.80 -14.44
N GLU A 370 -3.88 1.07 -13.39
CA GLU A 370 -4.52 -0.19 -13.03
C GLU A 370 -5.52 0.05 -11.90
N GLY A 371 -6.77 -0.26 -12.15
CA GLY A 371 -7.82 -0.39 -11.13
C GLY A 371 -7.79 -1.80 -10.54
N VAL A 372 -7.74 -1.90 -9.22
CA VAL A 372 -7.83 -3.17 -8.49
C VAL A 372 -8.90 -3.05 -7.43
N ILE A 373 -9.81 -4.03 -7.40
CA ILE A 373 -10.82 -4.17 -6.35
C ILE A 373 -10.65 -5.56 -5.74
N ILE A 374 -10.42 -5.60 -4.43
CA ILE A 374 -10.27 -6.81 -3.64
C ILE A 374 -11.47 -6.87 -2.69
N LYS A 375 -12.32 -7.87 -2.87
CA LYS A 375 -13.44 -8.17 -1.96
C LYS A 375 -13.02 -9.21 -0.97
N LEU A 376 -13.21 -8.92 0.30
CA LEU A 376 -12.92 -9.77 1.43
C LEU A 376 -14.23 -10.10 2.16
N LYS A 377 -14.35 -11.35 2.53
CA LYS A 377 -15.45 -11.84 3.36
C LYS A 377 -14.98 -12.03 4.79
N ARG A 378 -15.81 -11.64 5.75
CA ARG A 378 -15.63 -11.96 7.17
C ARG A 378 -15.80 -13.47 7.40
N ASN A 379 -14.83 -14.11 8.07
CA ASN A 379 -14.89 -15.54 8.45
C ASN A 379 -15.71 -15.75 9.72
#